data_04a9618fabc58d3d7b048dbeae70d6f4
#
_entry.id   04a9618fabc58d3d7b048dbeae70d6f4
#
_cell.length_a   1.000
_cell.length_b   1.000
_cell.length_c   1.000
_cell.angle_alpha   90.00
_cell.angle_beta   90.00
_cell.angle_gamma   90.00
#
_symmetry.space_group_name_H-M   'P 1'
#
loop_
_entity.id
_entity.type
_entity.pdbx_description
1 polymer ?
#
loop_
_entity_poly.entity_id
_entity_poly.type
_entity_poly.pdbx_seq_one_letter_code
_entity_poly.pdbx_strand_id
1 'polypeptide(L)'
;PAPGNEDNETEMAEQVAGRVALGYVTYYGTSIPDAKYLTHINYAFAELYVKNGIYEKFGLQGDKSRFDKVKKIKSQYPHVKILLSFTNSVSNSDNSQDGGFSALAKSPEMRKQFAQDCRAFVLSEGIDGIDIDWEFPGMTFSSNAYDELVDVENFTLLMKDLRAELGQSTLLTYAGYCMDKRPQGEGYKYIDVKAVDPYVDFVNIMAYDLVGAPQHQSALNKPSNYWDCQRSVDEYLNAGVSADKLVLGIPFYGRA
;
A
#
# COMPACT_ATOMS: atom_id res chain seq x y z
N PRO A 1 36.72 -5.43 -21.80
CA PRO A 1 35.89 -5.15 -20.64
C PRO A 1 35.42 -3.70 -20.76
N ALA A 2 34.11 -3.50 -20.86
CA ALA A 2 33.54 -2.17 -20.91
C ALA A 2 33.54 -1.60 -19.48
N PRO A 3 34.07 -0.41 -19.24
CA PRO A 3 33.89 0.28 -17.98
C PRO A 3 32.51 0.92 -18.02
N GLY A 4 31.60 0.50 -17.21
CA GLY A 4 30.27 1.13 -17.31
C GLY A 4 29.26 0.83 -16.21
N ASN A 5 29.50 -0.13 -15.33
CA ASN A 5 28.46 -0.50 -14.35
C ASN A 5 28.68 0.09 -12.96
N GLU A 6 29.91 0.21 -12.49
CA GLU A 6 30.18 0.65 -11.11
C GLU A 6 29.90 2.14 -10.91
N ASP A 7 30.25 3.00 -11.87
CA ASP A 7 30.01 4.44 -11.77
C ASP A 7 28.50 4.78 -11.81
N ASN A 8 27.71 4.03 -12.56
CA ASN A 8 26.26 4.22 -12.64
C ASN A 8 25.52 3.77 -11.37
N GLU A 9 25.98 2.71 -10.71
CA GLU A 9 25.38 2.24 -9.45
C GLU A 9 25.65 3.22 -8.31
N THR A 10 26.84 3.79 -8.25
CA THR A 10 27.23 4.80 -7.25
C THR A 10 26.42 6.08 -7.45
N GLU A 11 26.31 6.58 -8.67
CA GLU A 11 25.54 7.79 -8.99
C GLU A 11 24.03 7.61 -8.67
N MET A 12 23.46 6.44 -8.96
CA MET A 12 22.07 6.15 -8.65
C MET A 12 21.82 6.02 -7.15
N ALA A 13 22.72 5.39 -6.41
CA ALA A 13 22.64 5.28 -4.95
C ALA A 13 22.67 6.65 -4.28
N GLU A 14 23.44 7.59 -4.79
CA GLU A 14 23.48 8.99 -4.29
C GLU A 14 22.18 9.74 -4.59
N GLN A 15 21.59 9.56 -5.79
CA GLN A 15 20.39 10.28 -6.20
C GLN A 15 19.14 9.88 -5.38
N VAL A 16 19.06 8.64 -4.92
CA VAL A 16 17.90 8.13 -4.15
C VAL A 16 18.21 7.89 -2.67
N ALA A 17 19.45 8.14 -2.24
CA ALA A 17 19.87 7.92 -0.86
C ALA A 17 18.98 8.67 0.14
N GLY A 18 18.43 7.94 1.11
CA GLY A 18 17.57 8.49 2.15
C GLY A 18 16.17 8.89 1.66
N ARG A 19 15.77 8.50 0.43
CA ARG A 19 14.44 8.76 -0.14
C ARG A 19 13.80 7.47 -0.62
N VAL A 20 12.46 7.46 -0.68
CA VAL A 20 11.69 6.38 -1.28
C VAL A 20 11.28 6.79 -2.69
N ALA A 21 11.70 6.00 -3.69
CA ALA A 21 11.20 6.03 -5.05
C ALA A 21 10.52 4.67 -5.30
N LEU A 22 9.20 4.63 -5.21
CA LEU A 22 8.40 3.42 -5.23
C LEU A 22 7.54 3.34 -6.48
N GLY A 23 7.51 2.17 -7.13
CA GLY A 23 6.61 1.89 -8.23
C GLY A 23 5.64 0.75 -7.91
N TYR A 24 4.36 0.92 -8.25
CA TYR A 24 3.39 -0.18 -8.27
C TYR A 24 3.48 -0.92 -9.59
N VAL A 25 3.67 -2.23 -9.54
CA VAL A 25 3.72 -3.12 -10.71
C VAL A 25 2.54 -4.07 -10.67
N THR A 26 1.58 -3.85 -11.56
CA THR A 26 0.32 -4.57 -11.57
C THR A 26 0.44 -5.98 -12.16
N TYR A 27 -0.37 -6.91 -11.67
CA TYR A 27 -0.43 -8.29 -12.15
C TYR A 27 -0.84 -8.41 -13.64
N TYR A 28 -1.66 -7.49 -14.15
CA TYR A 28 -2.14 -7.47 -15.53
C TYR A 28 -1.21 -6.74 -16.49
N GLY A 29 -0.16 -6.08 -16.01
CA GLY A 29 0.79 -5.39 -16.86
C GLY A 29 1.66 -6.36 -17.68
N THR A 30 2.14 -5.93 -18.83
CA THR A 30 2.93 -6.76 -19.75
C THR A 30 4.43 -6.50 -19.66
N SER A 31 4.86 -5.30 -19.28
CA SER A 31 6.26 -4.92 -19.13
C SER A 31 6.79 -5.18 -17.73
N ILE A 32 8.08 -5.41 -17.61
CA ILE A 32 8.82 -5.37 -16.35
C ILE A 32 9.51 -3.99 -16.32
N PRO A 33 9.36 -3.21 -15.23
CA PRO A 33 9.94 -1.88 -15.16
C PRO A 33 11.48 -1.96 -15.13
N ASP A 34 12.12 -0.95 -15.71
CA ASP A 34 13.52 -0.67 -15.40
C ASP A 34 13.59 -0.07 -13.99
N ALA A 35 14.15 -0.84 -13.07
CA ALA A 35 14.19 -0.46 -11.66
C ALA A 35 15.43 0.38 -11.29
N LYS A 36 16.18 0.86 -12.28
CA LYS A 36 17.43 1.63 -12.06
C LYS A 36 17.23 2.80 -11.07
N TYR A 37 16.07 3.48 -11.13
CA TYR A 37 15.77 4.63 -10.28
C TYR A 37 14.75 4.34 -9.18
N LEU A 38 14.41 3.07 -8.97
CA LEU A 38 13.50 2.66 -7.91
C LEU A 38 14.27 2.18 -6.69
N THR A 39 13.72 2.47 -5.52
CA THR A 39 14.15 1.88 -4.25
C THR A 39 13.22 0.76 -3.82
N HIS A 40 11.93 0.84 -4.21
CA HIS A 40 10.88 -0.10 -3.83
C HIS A 40 9.97 -0.42 -5.00
N ILE A 41 9.45 -1.63 -5.01
CA ILE A 41 8.39 -2.09 -5.89
C ILE A 41 7.30 -2.73 -5.06
N ASN A 42 6.07 -2.23 -5.18
CA ASN A 42 4.88 -2.91 -4.68
C ASN A 42 4.27 -3.74 -5.81
N TYR A 43 4.31 -5.07 -5.68
CA TYR A 43 3.59 -5.94 -6.62
C TYR A 43 2.10 -5.90 -6.31
N ALA A 44 1.32 -5.48 -7.26
CA ALA A 44 -0.11 -5.24 -7.13
C ALA A 44 -0.89 -6.25 -7.99
N PHE A 45 -1.70 -7.14 -7.42
CA PHE A 45 -2.02 -7.25 -6.02
C PHE A 45 -2.09 -8.70 -5.54
N ALA A 46 -2.15 -8.88 -4.24
CA ALA A 46 -2.75 -10.04 -3.61
C ALA A 46 -4.19 -9.70 -3.20
N GLU A 47 -5.03 -10.70 -3.09
CA GLU A 47 -6.44 -10.60 -2.68
C GLU A 47 -6.77 -11.57 -1.55
N LEU A 48 -7.74 -11.18 -0.71
CA LEU A 48 -8.21 -11.99 0.40
C LEU A 48 -9.34 -12.91 -0.05
N TYR A 49 -9.30 -14.16 0.41
CA TYR A 49 -10.41 -15.09 0.27
C TYR A 49 -11.14 -15.17 1.61
N VAL A 50 -12.25 -14.44 1.67
CA VAL A 50 -13.14 -14.39 2.83
C VAL A 50 -14.50 -14.97 2.41
N LYS A 51 -14.97 -15.97 3.13
CA LYS A 51 -16.24 -16.66 2.83
C LYS A 51 -17.11 -16.69 4.08
N ASN A 52 -18.32 -16.19 3.94
CA ASN A 52 -19.26 -16.09 5.07
C ASN A 52 -18.64 -15.33 6.28
N GLY A 53 -17.87 -14.29 6.01
CA GLY A 53 -17.18 -13.51 7.03
C GLY A 53 -15.96 -14.19 7.68
N ILE A 54 -15.51 -15.32 7.14
CA ILE A 54 -14.34 -16.06 7.65
C ILE A 54 -13.21 -15.96 6.64
N TYR A 55 -12.06 -15.45 7.08
CA TYR A 55 -10.83 -15.46 6.32
C TYR A 55 -10.31 -16.89 6.18
N GLU A 56 -10.06 -17.33 4.96
CA GLU A 56 -9.56 -18.66 4.65
C GLU A 56 -8.06 -18.63 4.29
N LYS A 57 -7.69 -17.71 3.40
CA LYS A 57 -6.34 -17.53 2.85
C LYS A 57 -6.26 -16.24 2.06
N PHE A 58 -5.09 -15.94 1.54
CA PHE A 58 -4.92 -15.00 0.43
C PHE A 58 -4.25 -15.66 -0.79
N GLY A 59 -4.26 -14.96 -1.92
CA GLY A 59 -3.58 -15.39 -3.13
C GLY A 59 -3.17 -14.20 -3.99
N LEU A 60 -2.25 -14.43 -4.92
CA LEU A 60 -1.91 -13.42 -5.93
C LEU A 60 -3.05 -13.27 -6.92
N GLN A 61 -3.34 -12.04 -7.33
CA GLN A 61 -4.13 -11.80 -8.53
C GLN A 61 -3.31 -12.17 -9.77
N GLY A 62 -3.96 -12.84 -10.73
CA GLY A 62 -3.30 -13.28 -11.96
C GLY A 62 -2.30 -14.42 -11.76
N ASP A 63 -1.36 -14.53 -12.69
CA ASP A 63 -0.40 -15.62 -12.75
C ASP A 63 0.86 -15.32 -11.92
N LYS A 64 1.26 -16.30 -11.10
CA LYS A 64 2.49 -16.22 -10.30
C LYS A 64 3.76 -16.00 -11.15
N SER A 65 3.75 -16.42 -12.42
CA SER A 65 4.92 -16.25 -13.30
C SER A 65 5.33 -14.78 -13.45
N ARG A 66 4.36 -13.85 -13.42
CA ARG A 66 4.65 -12.42 -13.47
C ARG A 66 5.30 -11.93 -12.17
N PHE A 67 4.79 -12.37 -11.03
CA PHE A 67 5.40 -12.06 -9.74
C PHE A 67 6.85 -12.57 -9.67
N ASP A 68 7.10 -13.79 -10.15
CA ASP A 68 8.44 -14.36 -10.20
C ASP A 68 9.39 -13.57 -11.13
N LYS A 69 8.88 -13.03 -12.23
CA LYS A 69 9.65 -12.11 -13.11
C LYS A 69 9.99 -10.81 -12.39
N VAL A 70 9.06 -10.24 -11.64
CA VAL A 70 9.31 -9.01 -10.85
C VAL A 70 10.36 -9.26 -9.78
N LYS A 71 10.31 -10.40 -9.07
CA LYS A 71 11.32 -10.75 -8.08
C LYS A 71 12.74 -10.86 -8.66
N LYS A 72 12.87 -11.28 -9.92
CA LYS A 72 14.16 -11.36 -10.61
C LYS A 72 14.84 -10.01 -10.82
N ILE A 73 14.13 -8.90 -10.67
CA ILE A 73 14.70 -7.55 -10.70
C ILE A 73 15.85 -7.42 -9.67
N LYS A 74 15.72 -8.06 -8.52
CA LYS A 74 16.76 -8.05 -7.47
C LYS A 74 18.10 -8.65 -7.94
N SER A 75 18.11 -9.47 -8.96
CA SER A 75 19.37 -10.00 -9.54
C SER A 75 20.18 -8.92 -10.23
N GLN A 76 19.52 -7.94 -10.84
CA GLN A 76 20.16 -6.79 -11.50
C GLN A 76 20.27 -5.58 -10.58
N TYR A 77 19.27 -5.38 -9.71
CA TYR A 77 19.18 -4.25 -8.78
C TYR A 77 18.98 -4.75 -7.34
N PRO A 78 20.06 -5.25 -6.67
CA PRO A 78 19.96 -5.86 -5.33
C PRO A 78 19.45 -4.92 -4.23
N HIS A 79 19.58 -3.60 -4.43
CA HIS A 79 19.10 -2.57 -3.51
C HIS A 79 17.57 -2.44 -3.48
N VAL A 80 16.89 -2.85 -4.56
CA VAL A 80 15.43 -2.69 -4.67
C VAL A 80 14.72 -3.61 -3.69
N LYS A 81 13.81 -3.04 -2.92
CA LYS A 81 12.91 -3.75 -2.01
C LYS A 81 11.64 -4.12 -2.74
N ILE A 82 11.17 -5.36 -2.56
CA ILE A 82 9.94 -5.84 -3.18
C ILE A 82 8.94 -6.17 -2.08
N LEU A 83 7.75 -5.54 -2.16
CA LEU A 83 6.64 -5.77 -1.26
C LEU A 83 5.47 -6.37 -2.04
N LEU A 84 4.64 -7.15 -1.35
CA LEU A 84 3.35 -7.59 -1.87
C LEU A 84 2.27 -6.63 -1.35
N SER A 85 1.55 -5.99 -2.29
CA SER A 85 0.43 -5.11 -1.97
C SER A 85 -0.88 -5.90 -1.98
N PHE A 86 -1.73 -5.67 -0.97
CA PHE A 86 -3.03 -6.31 -0.82
C PHE A 86 -4.14 -5.32 -1.13
N THR A 87 -5.08 -5.72 -1.96
CA THR A 87 -6.29 -4.94 -2.26
C THR A 87 -7.54 -5.58 -1.67
N ASN A 88 -8.58 -4.77 -1.45
CA ASN A 88 -9.91 -5.26 -1.11
C ASN A 88 -10.76 -5.66 -2.35
N SER A 89 -10.21 -5.53 -3.54
CA SER A 89 -10.86 -5.99 -4.77
C SER A 89 -10.50 -7.44 -5.06
N VAL A 90 -11.48 -8.25 -5.44
CA VAL A 90 -11.30 -9.67 -5.72
C VAL A 90 -11.43 -9.93 -7.21
N SER A 91 -10.45 -10.61 -7.80
CA SER A 91 -10.41 -10.90 -9.24
C SER A 91 -10.33 -12.40 -9.58
N ASN A 92 -9.72 -13.22 -8.70
CA ASN A 92 -9.47 -14.65 -8.93
C ASN A 92 -10.39 -15.55 -8.10
N SER A 93 -11.32 -14.99 -7.33
CA SER A 93 -12.24 -15.77 -6.52
C SER A 93 -13.51 -16.16 -7.28
N ASP A 94 -14.23 -17.15 -6.76
CA ASP A 94 -15.60 -17.37 -7.15
C ASP A 94 -16.53 -16.27 -6.57
N ASN A 95 -17.79 -16.23 -7.04
CA ASN A 95 -18.78 -15.25 -6.62
C ASN A 95 -19.17 -15.35 -5.12
N SER A 96 -18.63 -16.30 -4.38
CA SER A 96 -18.87 -16.47 -2.94
C SER A 96 -17.85 -15.73 -2.07
N GLN A 97 -16.81 -15.16 -2.66
CA GLN A 97 -15.76 -14.40 -1.97
C GLN A 97 -16.11 -12.92 -1.94
N ASP A 98 -15.84 -12.26 -0.84
CA ASP A 98 -16.14 -10.83 -0.67
C ASP A 98 -14.92 -9.91 -0.53
N GLY A 99 -13.71 -10.45 -0.59
CA GLY A 99 -12.45 -9.69 -0.50
C GLY A 99 -12.18 -9.02 0.86
N GLY A 100 -12.99 -9.28 1.82
CA GLY A 100 -13.33 -8.66 3.06
C GLY A 100 -12.26 -8.31 4.07
N PHE A 101 -11.51 -7.23 3.91
CA PHE A 101 -10.69 -6.66 4.98
C PHE A 101 -11.49 -6.35 6.24
N SER A 102 -12.72 -5.83 6.11
CA SER A 102 -13.57 -5.51 7.25
C SER A 102 -13.88 -6.75 8.09
N ALA A 103 -14.23 -7.87 7.45
CA ALA A 103 -14.47 -9.12 8.16
C ALA A 103 -13.19 -9.66 8.82
N LEU A 104 -12.08 -9.69 8.08
CA LEU A 104 -10.78 -10.14 8.58
C LEU A 104 -10.31 -9.29 9.77
N ALA A 105 -10.34 -7.97 9.63
CA ALA A 105 -9.81 -7.05 10.63
C ALA A 105 -10.62 -7.04 11.94
N LYS A 106 -11.90 -7.44 11.89
CA LYS A 106 -12.81 -7.51 13.04
C LYS A 106 -12.45 -8.61 14.03
N SER A 107 -11.87 -9.73 13.59
CA SER A 107 -11.52 -10.86 14.45
C SER A 107 -10.03 -10.89 14.79
N PRO A 108 -9.66 -10.90 16.08
CA PRO A 108 -8.27 -11.09 16.50
C PRO A 108 -7.63 -12.37 15.94
N GLU A 109 -8.41 -13.46 15.86
CA GLU A 109 -7.96 -14.75 15.35
C GLU A 109 -7.65 -14.68 13.85
N MET A 110 -8.52 -14.03 13.06
CA MET A 110 -8.31 -13.86 11.63
C MET A 110 -7.15 -12.90 11.33
N ARG A 111 -7.01 -11.79 12.07
CA ARG A 111 -5.85 -10.90 11.94
C ARG A 111 -4.54 -11.64 12.21
N LYS A 112 -4.52 -12.46 13.26
CA LYS A 112 -3.35 -13.29 13.60
C LYS A 112 -3.02 -14.30 12.51
N GLN A 113 -4.04 -15.01 12.00
CA GLN A 113 -3.86 -15.98 10.91
C GLN A 113 -3.31 -15.28 9.66
N PHE A 114 -3.90 -14.17 9.26
CA PHE A 114 -3.43 -13.39 8.12
C PHE A 114 -1.99 -12.90 8.29
N ALA A 115 -1.64 -12.41 9.48
CA ALA A 115 -0.28 -11.97 9.77
C ALA A 115 0.74 -13.12 9.67
N GLN A 116 0.39 -14.32 10.15
CA GLN A 116 1.21 -15.51 10.02
C GLN A 116 1.36 -15.95 8.55
N ASP A 117 0.28 -15.90 7.77
CA ASP A 117 0.31 -16.21 6.35
C ASP A 117 1.19 -15.21 5.59
N CYS A 118 1.11 -13.92 5.92
CA CYS A 118 1.99 -12.88 5.37
C CYS A 118 3.46 -13.15 5.69
N ARG A 119 3.79 -13.46 6.94
CA ARG A 119 5.15 -13.80 7.32
C ARG A 119 5.67 -15.03 6.57
N ALA A 120 4.88 -16.08 6.50
CA ALA A 120 5.24 -17.31 5.78
C ALA A 120 5.51 -17.00 4.29
N PHE A 121 4.67 -16.17 3.66
CA PHE A 121 4.83 -15.77 2.27
C PHE A 121 6.10 -14.92 2.05
N VAL A 122 6.34 -13.93 2.88
CA VAL A 122 7.57 -13.10 2.82
C VAL A 122 8.81 -13.95 2.87
N LEU A 123 8.87 -14.90 3.80
CA LEU A 123 10.01 -15.80 3.96
C LEU A 123 10.16 -16.78 2.78
N SER A 124 9.07 -17.39 2.33
CA SER A 124 9.10 -18.38 1.25
C SER A 124 9.42 -17.77 -0.11
N GLU A 125 8.94 -16.55 -0.38
CA GLU A 125 9.15 -15.89 -1.66
C GLU A 125 10.40 -15.00 -1.67
N GLY A 126 11.04 -14.76 -0.50
CA GLY A 126 12.25 -13.95 -0.39
C GLY A 126 12.03 -12.49 -0.74
N ILE A 127 10.85 -11.94 -0.42
CA ILE A 127 10.51 -10.54 -0.60
C ILE A 127 10.77 -9.74 0.69
N ASP A 128 10.67 -8.41 0.62
CA ASP A 128 11.12 -7.53 1.69
C ASP A 128 9.98 -7.00 2.57
N GLY A 129 8.72 -7.16 2.16
CA GLY A 129 7.63 -6.63 2.95
C GLY A 129 6.22 -6.82 2.40
N ILE A 130 5.30 -6.17 3.10
CA ILE A 130 3.85 -6.18 2.86
C ILE A 130 3.37 -4.73 2.78
N ASP A 131 2.47 -4.46 1.85
CA ASP A 131 1.75 -3.20 1.69
C ASP A 131 0.24 -3.46 1.76
N ILE A 132 -0.50 -2.63 2.50
CA ILE A 132 -1.94 -2.77 2.65
C ILE A 132 -2.64 -1.64 1.92
N ASP A 133 -3.38 -1.99 0.88
CA ASP A 133 -4.17 -1.08 0.07
C ASP A 133 -5.67 -1.37 0.30
N TRP A 134 -6.15 -1.05 1.50
CA TRP A 134 -7.56 -1.15 1.87
C TRP A 134 -8.25 0.18 1.62
N GLU A 135 -9.08 0.24 0.59
CA GLU A 135 -9.80 1.43 0.17
C GLU A 135 -11.31 1.31 0.44
N PHE A 136 -11.80 1.75 1.56
CA PHE A 136 -11.09 2.26 2.75
C PHE A 136 -11.72 1.64 3.99
N PRO A 137 -11.06 1.66 5.17
CA PRO A 137 -11.72 1.29 6.41
C PRO A 137 -12.98 2.13 6.63
N GLY A 138 -14.12 1.48 6.87
CA GLY A 138 -15.41 2.13 7.08
C GLY A 138 -16.15 2.58 5.82
N MET A 139 -15.64 2.26 4.63
CA MET A 139 -16.36 2.52 3.36
C MET A 139 -15.83 1.62 2.24
N THR A 140 -16.59 1.49 1.16
CA THR A 140 -16.12 0.78 -0.04
C THR A 140 -16.61 1.46 -1.31
N PHE A 141 -15.81 1.36 -2.38
CA PHE A 141 -16.19 1.67 -3.75
C PHE A 141 -16.67 0.42 -4.52
N SER A 142 -16.63 -0.73 -3.89
CA SER A 142 -17.07 -2.03 -4.44
C SER A 142 -18.26 -2.58 -3.66
N SER A 143 -18.65 -3.80 -3.96
CA SER A 143 -19.69 -4.52 -3.21
C SER A 143 -19.19 -5.17 -1.91
N ASN A 144 -17.91 -4.98 -1.54
CA ASN A 144 -17.33 -5.56 -0.33
C ASN A 144 -17.99 -5.00 0.93
N ALA A 145 -18.14 -5.84 1.94
CA ALA A 145 -18.64 -5.44 3.24
C ALA A 145 -17.71 -4.43 3.93
N TYR A 146 -18.29 -3.50 4.66
CA TYR A 146 -17.57 -2.52 5.49
C TYR A 146 -18.37 -2.21 6.76
N ASP A 147 -17.72 -1.65 7.76
CA ASP A 147 -18.34 -1.24 9.03
C ASP A 147 -17.82 0.15 9.44
N GLU A 148 -18.65 1.16 9.24
CA GLU A 148 -18.31 2.57 9.52
C GLU A 148 -17.92 2.84 10.97
N LEU A 149 -18.35 1.98 11.89
CA LEU A 149 -18.14 2.21 13.34
C LEU A 149 -16.82 1.65 13.85
N VAL A 150 -16.34 0.57 13.26
CA VAL A 150 -15.20 -0.18 13.84
C VAL A 150 -14.02 -0.38 12.89
N ASP A 151 -14.17 -0.21 11.58
CA ASP A 151 -13.11 -0.51 10.64
C ASP A 151 -11.86 0.37 10.82
N VAL A 152 -12.02 1.63 11.21
CA VAL A 152 -10.88 2.54 11.46
C VAL A 152 -10.01 2.02 12.61
N GLU A 153 -10.63 1.59 13.71
CA GLU A 153 -9.92 0.98 14.83
C GLU A 153 -9.34 -0.38 14.43
N ASN A 154 -10.12 -1.20 13.74
CA ASN A 154 -9.71 -2.53 13.30
C ASN A 154 -8.54 -2.47 12.31
N PHE A 155 -8.44 -1.44 11.47
CA PHE A 155 -7.27 -1.21 10.62
C PHE A 155 -6.00 -1.00 11.47
N THR A 156 -6.09 -0.19 12.50
CA THR A 156 -4.98 0.01 13.44
C THR A 156 -4.56 -1.30 14.12
N LEU A 157 -5.54 -2.10 14.55
CA LEU A 157 -5.26 -3.42 15.15
C LEU A 157 -4.65 -4.39 14.14
N LEU A 158 -5.09 -4.37 12.89
CA LEU A 158 -4.51 -5.17 11.81
C LEU A 158 -3.03 -4.82 11.60
N MET A 159 -2.70 -3.54 11.50
CA MET A 159 -1.31 -3.09 11.30
C MET A 159 -0.43 -3.44 12.50
N LYS A 160 -0.97 -3.34 13.72
CA LYS A 160 -0.30 -3.77 14.94
C LYS A 160 0.01 -5.27 14.93
N ASP A 161 -0.97 -6.11 14.60
CA ASP A 161 -0.81 -7.56 14.57
C ASP A 161 0.15 -8.00 13.45
N LEU A 162 0.08 -7.37 12.26
CA LEU A 162 1.07 -7.56 11.19
C LEU A 162 2.48 -7.20 11.65
N ARG A 163 2.69 -6.04 12.28
CA ARG A 163 4.01 -5.63 12.77
C ARG A 163 4.56 -6.60 13.81
N ALA A 164 3.71 -7.07 14.72
CA ALA A 164 4.10 -8.01 15.75
C ALA A 164 4.59 -9.34 15.16
N GLU A 165 3.94 -9.84 14.11
CA GLU A 165 4.29 -11.11 13.47
C GLU A 165 5.45 -10.97 12.48
N LEU A 166 5.48 -9.91 11.67
CA LEU A 166 6.52 -9.66 10.67
C LEU A 166 7.86 -9.28 11.28
N GLY A 167 7.87 -8.71 12.49
CA GLY A 167 9.08 -8.19 13.12
C GLY A 167 9.52 -6.85 12.53
N GLN A 168 10.65 -6.31 13.01
CA GLN A 168 11.12 -4.96 12.65
C GLN A 168 11.94 -4.92 11.34
N SER A 169 12.43 -6.06 10.87
CA SER A 169 13.25 -6.14 9.65
C SER A 169 12.43 -6.27 8.36
N THR A 170 11.16 -6.59 8.46
CA THR A 170 10.25 -6.71 7.32
C THR A 170 9.50 -5.39 7.13
N LEU A 171 9.50 -4.86 5.92
CA LEU A 171 8.77 -3.63 5.62
C LEU A 171 7.26 -3.84 5.72
N LEU A 172 6.58 -2.89 6.35
CA LEU A 172 5.12 -2.83 6.44
C LEU A 172 4.67 -1.41 6.08
N THR A 173 3.92 -1.29 5.00
CA THR A 173 3.43 -0.02 4.46
C THR A 173 1.93 -0.07 4.20
N TYR A 174 1.35 1.05 3.86
CA TYR A 174 -0.04 1.11 3.41
C TYR A 174 -0.26 2.24 2.41
N ALA A 175 -1.29 2.10 1.58
CA ALA A 175 -1.79 3.17 0.75
C ALA A 175 -2.74 4.04 1.58
N GLY A 176 -2.35 5.29 1.78
CA GLY A 176 -3.07 6.24 2.60
C GLY A 176 -3.95 7.16 1.75
N TYR A 177 -5.11 7.50 2.28
CA TYR A 177 -6.02 8.48 1.69
C TYR A 177 -5.51 9.91 1.96
N CYS A 178 -5.87 10.88 1.10
CA CYS A 178 -5.76 12.28 1.44
C CYS A 178 -6.75 12.55 2.57
N MET A 179 -6.24 12.69 3.78
CA MET A 179 -7.00 12.61 5.02
C MET A 179 -8.18 13.57 5.10
N ASP A 180 -9.27 13.04 5.62
CA ASP A 180 -10.43 13.81 6.01
C ASP A 180 -10.88 13.41 7.43
N LYS A 181 -11.20 14.40 8.27
CA LYS A 181 -11.77 14.14 9.59
C LYS A 181 -13.23 13.73 9.45
N ARG A 182 -13.73 12.99 10.42
CA ARG A 182 -15.16 12.69 10.49
C ARG A 182 -15.98 13.99 10.53
N PRO A 183 -17.18 14.00 9.96
CA PRO A 183 -18.02 15.19 9.91
C PRO A 183 -18.25 15.87 11.27
N GLN A 184 -18.20 15.10 12.35
CA GLN A 184 -18.36 15.57 13.72
C GLN A 184 -17.08 16.12 14.34
N GLY A 185 -15.97 16.16 13.59
CA GLY A 185 -14.69 16.67 14.09
C GLY A 185 -13.94 15.73 15.01
N GLU A 186 -14.46 14.54 15.26
CA GLU A 186 -13.84 13.52 16.11
C GLU A 186 -13.19 12.40 15.27
N GLY A 187 -11.89 12.19 15.45
CA GLY A 187 -11.13 11.14 14.80
C GLY A 187 -10.98 11.32 13.28
N TYR A 188 -10.49 10.29 12.63
CA TYR A 188 -10.26 10.25 11.18
C TYR A 188 -11.37 9.47 10.47
N LYS A 189 -11.66 9.88 9.24
CA LYS A 189 -12.77 9.29 8.49
C LYS A 189 -12.52 7.84 8.07
N TYR A 190 -11.30 7.54 7.65
CA TYR A 190 -10.93 6.22 7.11
C TYR A 190 -9.76 5.56 7.86
N ILE A 191 -8.71 6.29 8.16
CA ILE A 191 -7.50 5.77 8.80
C ILE A 191 -7.10 6.72 9.92
N ASP A 192 -6.91 6.21 11.14
CA ASP A 192 -6.25 6.95 12.21
C ASP A 192 -4.74 6.85 12.00
N VAL A 193 -4.21 7.75 11.18
CA VAL A 193 -2.79 7.73 10.76
C VAL A 193 -1.84 7.88 11.93
N LYS A 194 -2.24 8.58 12.99
CA LYS A 194 -1.45 8.73 14.21
C LYS A 194 -1.35 7.42 14.99
N ALA A 195 -2.46 6.71 15.10
CA ALA A 195 -2.49 5.42 15.78
C ALA A 195 -1.76 4.31 14.99
N VAL A 196 -1.76 4.41 13.65
CA VAL A 196 -1.09 3.46 12.76
C VAL A 196 0.42 3.70 12.67
N ASP A 197 0.87 4.96 12.76
CA ASP A 197 2.26 5.37 12.55
C ASP A 197 3.32 4.53 13.28
N PRO A 198 3.14 4.11 14.57
CA PRO A 198 4.13 3.28 15.26
C PRO A 198 4.38 1.89 14.64
N TYR A 199 3.48 1.41 13.81
CA TYR A 199 3.50 0.04 13.28
C TYR A 199 4.06 -0.04 11.85
N VAL A 200 4.16 1.08 11.14
CA VAL A 200 4.51 1.12 9.72
C VAL A 200 5.84 1.80 9.47
N ASP A 201 6.49 1.45 8.35
CA ASP A 201 7.73 2.07 7.92
C ASP A 201 7.46 3.38 7.19
N PHE A 202 6.47 3.41 6.31
CA PHE A 202 6.01 4.62 5.62
C PHE A 202 4.59 4.44 5.06
N VAL A 203 4.00 5.55 4.62
CA VAL A 203 2.70 5.60 3.97
C VAL A 203 2.83 6.11 2.53
N ASN A 204 2.18 5.42 1.60
CA ASN A 204 2.04 5.84 0.21
C ASN A 204 0.77 6.69 0.09
N ILE A 205 0.91 8.02 0.06
CA ILE A 205 -0.25 8.93 0.04
C ILE A 205 -0.81 8.99 -1.38
N MET A 206 -2.04 8.57 -1.56
CA MET A 206 -2.77 8.63 -2.83
C MET A 206 -3.25 10.07 -3.10
N ALA A 207 -2.31 10.96 -3.44
CA ALA A 207 -2.56 12.38 -3.71
C ALA A 207 -3.00 12.61 -5.16
N TYR A 208 -3.95 11.81 -5.63
CA TYR A 208 -4.53 11.85 -6.97
C TYR A 208 -6.00 11.45 -6.90
N ASP A 209 -6.71 11.62 -8.01
CA ASP A 209 -8.18 11.49 -8.07
C ASP A 209 -8.90 12.39 -7.04
N LEU A 210 -8.26 13.50 -6.68
CA LEU A 210 -8.71 14.41 -5.64
C LEU A 210 -9.95 15.21 -6.06
N VAL A 211 -10.13 15.39 -7.36
CA VAL A 211 -11.29 16.04 -7.98
C VAL A 211 -11.56 15.45 -9.36
N GLY A 212 -12.80 15.56 -9.81
CA GLY A 212 -13.20 15.14 -11.16
C GLY A 212 -12.78 16.15 -12.25
N ALA A 213 -12.80 15.71 -13.52
CA ALA A 213 -12.62 16.58 -14.67
C ALA A 213 -13.66 17.73 -14.67
N PRO A 214 -13.32 18.92 -15.18
CA PRO A 214 -12.09 19.29 -15.88
C PRO A 214 -10.95 19.81 -14.98
N GLN A 215 -11.03 19.63 -13.66
CA GLN A 215 -10.00 20.08 -12.75
C GLN A 215 -8.79 19.15 -12.73
N HIS A 216 -7.66 19.68 -12.25
CA HIS A 216 -6.46 18.90 -12.02
C HIS A 216 -6.64 17.91 -10.88
N GLN A 217 -6.62 16.62 -11.20
CA GLN A 217 -6.85 15.55 -10.24
C GLN A 217 -5.74 15.38 -9.18
N SER A 218 -4.55 15.93 -9.44
CA SER A 218 -3.37 15.83 -8.57
C SER A 218 -2.61 17.15 -8.59
N ALA A 219 -3.31 18.26 -8.33
CA ALA A 219 -2.69 19.57 -8.29
C ALA A 219 -1.75 19.69 -7.09
N LEU A 220 -0.57 20.31 -7.29
CA LEU A 220 0.39 20.53 -6.21
C LEU A 220 -0.22 21.38 -5.09
N ASN A 221 -0.82 22.51 -5.46
CA ASN A 221 -1.59 23.37 -4.57
C ASN A 221 -2.73 24.06 -5.32
N LYS A 222 -3.82 24.34 -4.62
CA LYS A 222 -4.98 25.05 -5.16
C LYS A 222 -5.41 26.18 -4.24
N PRO A 223 -5.87 27.31 -4.79
CA PRO A 223 -6.31 28.47 -4.00
C PRO A 223 -7.73 28.32 -3.42
N SER A 224 -8.28 27.14 -3.21
CA SER A 224 -9.67 26.95 -2.82
C SER A 224 -9.89 25.74 -1.90
N ASN A 225 -11.14 25.49 -1.51
CA ASN A 225 -11.58 24.43 -0.63
C ASN A 225 -11.41 23.00 -1.17
N TYR A 226 -10.75 22.81 -2.30
CA TYR A 226 -10.48 21.50 -2.87
C TYR A 226 -9.24 20.86 -2.26
N TRP A 227 -9.19 19.54 -2.28
CA TRP A 227 -8.00 18.78 -1.93
C TRP A 227 -6.90 18.96 -2.98
N ASP A 228 -5.67 19.04 -2.50
CA ASP A 228 -4.46 19.07 -3.31
C ASP A 228 -3.33 18.30 -2.62
N CYS A 229 -2.19 18.15 -3.29
CA CYS A 229 -1.06 17.40 -2.75
C CYS A 229 -0.48 18.05 -1.49
N GLN A 230 -0.39 19.39 -1.46
CA GLN A 230 0.12 20.11 -0.29
C GLN A 230 -0.76 19.84 0.93
N ARG A 231 -2.06 20.00 0.79
CA ARG A 231 -3.01 19.74 1.87
C ARG A 231 -2.96 18.28 2.33
N SER A 232 -2.82 17.33 1.40
CA SER A 232 -2.71 15.91 1.73
C SER A 232 -1.50 15.65 2.63
N VAL A 233 -0.34 16.24 2.31
CA VAL A 233 0.87 16.12 3.13
C VAL A 233 0.71 16.83 4.48
N ASP A 234 0.20 18.07 4.48
CA ASP A 234 0.03 18.87 5.69
C ASP A 234 -0.87 18.17 6.73
N GLU A 235 -1.93 17.49 6.31
CA GLU A 235 -2.81 16.76 7.22
C GLU A 235 -2.07 15.61 7.93
N TYR A 236 -1.20 14.87 7.23
CA TYR A 236 -0.37 13.84 7.88
C TYR A 236 0.63 14.44 8.87
N LEU A 237 1.31 15.54 8.48
CA LEU A 237 2.23 16.25 9.37
C LEU A 237 1.53 16.82 10.60
N ASN A 238 0.35 17.43 10.42
CA ASN A 238 -0.48 17.96 11.50
C ASN A 238 -1.00 16.87 12.45
N ALA A 239 -1.20 15.66 11.94
CA ALA A 239 -1.50 14.49 12.76
C ALA A 239 -0.30 13.99 13.56
N GLY A 240 0.91 14.49 13.26
CA GLY A 240 2.16 14.14 13.94
C GLY A 240 2.85 12.89 13.34
N VAL A 241 2.57 12.57 12.08
CA VAL A 241 3.37 11.60 11.31
C VAL A 241 4.65 12.28 10.84
N SER A 242 5.78 11.59 10.93
CA SER A 242 7.07 12.15 10.56
C SER A 242 7.20 12.30 9.03
N ALA A 243 7.82 13.39 8.57
CA ALA A 243 7.96 13.68 7.14
C ALA A 243 8.74 12.61 6.37
N ASP A 244 9.68 11.95 7.02
CA ASP A 244 10.49 10.86 6.44
C ASP A 244 9.69 9.57 6.19
N LYS A 245 8.49 9.46 6.75
CA LYS A 245 7.54 8.37 6.49
C LYS A 245 6.51 8.69 5.39
N LEU A 246 6.52 9.89 4.81
CA LEU A 246 5.54 10.29 3.81
C LEU A 246 6.07 10.07 2.40
N VAL A 247 5.39 9.23 1.61
CA VAL A 247 5.69 9.00 0.20
C VAL A 247 4.53 9.53 -0.63
N LEU A 248 4.77 10.62 -1.36
CA LEU A 248 3.74 11.28 -2.17
C LEU A 248 3.48 10.49 -3.45
N GLY A 249 2.24 10.06 -3.64
CA GLY A 249 1.80 9.36 -4.85
C GLY A 249 1.65 10.30 -6.04
N ILE A 250 2.15 9.86 -7.20
CA ILE A 250 2.07 10.57 -8.48
C ILE A 250 1.34 9.69 -9.48
N PRO A 251 0.22 10.14 -10.10
CA PRO A 251 -0.49 9.35 -11.09
C PRO A 251 0.22 9.36 -12.44
N PHE A 252 0.35 8.18 -13.06
CA PHE A 252 0.81 8.03 -14.44
C PHE A 252 -0.35 7.85 -15.42
N TYR A 253 -1.48 8.51 -15.16
CA TYR A 253 -2.69 8.50 -15.99
C TYR A 253 -3.38 9.86 -15.96
N GLY A 254 -4.19 10.13 -16.97
CA GLY A 254 -5.07 11.29 -17.05
C GLY A 254 -6.53 10.93 -16.79
N ARG A 255 -7.33 11.93 -16.43
CA ARG A 255 -8.80 11.86 -16.37
C ARG A 255 -9.37 12.81 -17.42
N ALA A 256 -10.34 12.32 -18.24
CA ALA A 256 -11.07 13.11 -19.24
C ALA A 256 -12.52 13.33 -18.80
#